data_765cfe856dbb38f6252271b525b661ac
#
_entry.id   765cfe856dbb38f6252271b525b661ac
#
_cell.length_a   1.000
_cell.length_b   1.000
_cell.length_c   1.000
_cell.angle_alpha   90.00
_cell.angle_beta   90.00
_cell.angle_gamma   90.00
#
_symmetry.space_group_name_H-M   'P 1'
#
loop_
_entity.id
_entity.type
_entity.pdbx_description
1 polymer ?
#
loop_
_entity_poly.entity_id
_entity_poly.type
_entity_poly.pdbx_seq_one_letter_code
_entity_poly.pdbx_strand_id
1 'polypeptide(L)'
;MKLKKLIITFFLLPTTFGYAQTQSTQIVAHRGFWKTNGSAQNSIAALMKADSVGCYGSEFDVWLTDDDQLVVNWSSVFKGVNMQESTVKECTAIVLDNGEHLPTLQEYLEKARNLKTRLILELKAHKTREQETRAGKKILKMVKGMELEDRMEYITFSRHVAKEFIRLAPKGTPVYYQEGDLSPKELKEWGCTGPNYRLNVFRQHPEWIKECHDLGMKVNAFPIDNTDDIKWLISQGIDYITTNEPVKLQEIIREKQ
;
A
#
# COMPACT_ATOMS: atom_id res chain seq x y z
N MET A 1 -18.17 30.63 71.51
CA MET A 1 -17.44 29.60 70.75
C MET A 1 -18.21 29.37 69.48
N LYS A 2 -17.72 29.92 68.32
CA LYS A 2 -18.41 29.81 67.00
C LYS A 2 -17.87 28.63 66.23
N LEU A 3 -18.69 27.64 65.98
CA LEU A 3 -18.36 26.47 65.11
C LEU A 3 -18.29 26.93 63.64
N LYS A 4 -17.12 26.81 63.01
CA LYS A 4 -16.98 26.97 61.55
C LYS A 4 -17.40 25.67 60.85
N LYS A 5 -18.45 25.73 60.02
CA LYS A 5 -18.84 24.63 59.15
C LYS A 5 -17.87 24.58 57.97
N LEU A 6 -17.17 23.45 57.83
CA LEU A 6 -16.33 23.14 56.66
C LEU A 6 -17.22 22.60 55.57
N ILE A 7 -17.38 23.31 54.46
CA ILE A 7 -18.08 22.84 53.29
C ILE A 7 -17.03 22.15 52.38
N ILE A 8 -17.08 20.83 52.27
CA ILE A 8 -16.27 20.06 51.31
C ILE A 8 -17.04 20.00 50.00
N THR A 9 -16.58 20.75 49.01
CA THR A 9 -17.14 20.71 47.65
C THR A 9 -16.46 19.58 46.88
N PHE A 10 -17.20 18.50 46.61
CA PHE A 10 -16.73 17.43 45.71
C PHE A 10 -16.80 17.92 44.27
N PHE A 11 -15.67 18.11 43.64
CA PHE A 11 -15.57 18.28 42.18
C PHE A 11 -15.62 16.90 41.52
N LEU A 12 -16.78 16.55 40.95
CA LEU A 12 -16.91 15.45 40.01
C LEU A 12 -16.26 15.87 38.67
N LEU A 13 -15.07 15.39 38.39
CA LEU A 13 -14.49 15.47 37.04
C LEU A 13 -15.28 14.54 36.12
N PRO A 14 -15.82 15.04 34.98
CA PRO A 14 -16.46 14.18 34.02
C PRO A 14 -15.39 13.30 33.38
N THR A 15 -15.43 11.99 33.61
CA THR A 15 -14.70 11.00 32.83
C THR A 15 -15.32 10.93 31.45
N THR A 16 -14.79 11.69 30.49
CA THR A 16 -15.11 11.49 29.08
C THR A 16 -14.50 10.17 28.67
N PHE A 17 -15.30 9.12 28.62
CA PHE A 17 -14.97 7.93 27.84
C PHE A 17 -14.89 8.37 26.38
N GLY A 18 -13.69 8.67 25.89
CA GLY A 18 -13.42 8.83 24.49
C GLY A 18 -13.73 7.47 23.81
N TYR A 19 -14.87 7.38 23.14
CA TYR A 19 -15.05 6.33 22.16
C TYR A 19 -13.95 6.52 21.12
N ALA A 20 -12.95 5.63 21.14
CA ALA A 20 -12.00 5.53 20.04
C ALA A 20 -12.84 5.25 18.79
N GLN A 21 -12.98 6.25 17.93
CA GLN A 21 -13.63 6.09 16.64
C GLN A 21 -12.81 5.04 15.89
N THR A 22 -13.35 3.83 15.76
CA THR A 22 -12.70 2.77 15.00
C THR A 22 -12.54 3.27 13.58
N GLN A 23 -11.30 3.56 13.19
CA GLN A 23 -10.99 4.00 11.83
C GLN A 23 -11.49 2.90 10.88
N SER A 24 -12.36 3.24 9.92
CA SER A 24 -12.88 2.27 8.98
C SER A 24 -11.75 1.73 8.10
N THR A 25 -11.78 0.43 7.82
CA THR A 25 -10.83 -0.23 6.91
C THR A 25 -10.80 0.49 5.56
N GLN A 26 -9.61 0.87 5.10
CA GLN A 26 -9.38 1.56 3.83
C GLN A 26 -9.13 0.56 2.69
N ILE A 27 -9.51 0.92 1.49
CA ILE A 27 -9.47 0.05 0.31
C ILE A 27 -8.30 0.41 -0.59
N VAL A 28 -7.46 -0.57 -0.89
CA VAL A 28 -6.39 -0.46 -1.88
C VAL A 28 -6.73 -1.34 -3.09
N ALA A 29 -6.75 -0.74 -4.27
CA ALA A 29 -6.97 -1.49 -5.51
C ALA A 29 -5.66 -2.16 -5.94
N HIS A 30 -5.60 -3.51 -5.90
CA HIS A 30 -4.45 -4.31 -6.30
C HIS A 30 -4.21 -4.23 -7.81
N ARG A 31 -3.09 -3.67 -8.25
CA ARG A 31 -2.76 -3.39 -9.65
C ARG A 31 -3.78 -2.49 -10.34
N GLY A 32 -4.36 -1.54 -9.57
CA GLY A 32 -5.49 -0.73 -9.96
C GLY A 32 -6.83 -1.49 -9.97
N PHE A 33 -7.91 -0.83 -10.35
CA PHE A 33 -9.21 -1.50 -10.54
C PHE A 33 -9.29 -2.09 -11.96
N TRP A 34 -8.66 -3.24 -12.15
CA TRP A 34 -8.51 -3.88 -13.45
C TRP A 34 -9.63 -4.85 -13.81
N LYS A 35 -10.35 -5.45 -12.81
CA LYS A 35 -11.49 -6.34 -13.06
C LYS A 35 -12.76 -5.57 -13.47
N THR A 36 -12.64 -4.73 -14.49
CA THR A 36 -13.73 -3.94 -15.05
C THR A 36 -13.46 -3.65 -16.52
N ASN A 37 -14.52 -3.40 -17.31
CA ASN A 37 -14.43 -3.22 -18.77
C ASN A 37 -13.42 -2.12 -19.14
N GLY A 38 -12.56 -2.41 -20.14
CA GLY A 38 -11.56 -1.48 -20.64
C GLY A 38 -10.39 -1.25 -19.69
N SER A 39 -10.13 -2.17 -18.75
CA SER A 39 -9.01 -2.13 -17.82
C SER A 39 -8.16 -3.39 -17.91
N ALA A 40 -6.89 -3.29 -17.55
CA ALA A 40 -5.98 -4.42 -17.38
C ALA A 40 -5.10 -4.19 -16.13
N GLN A 41 -4.50 -5.25 -15.59
CA GLN A 41 -3.59 -5.13 -14.45
C GLN A 41 -2.48 -4.14 -14.76
N ASN A 42 -2.20 -3.22 -13.83
CA ASN A 42 -1.15 -2.21 -13.98
C ASN A 42 -1.33 -1.23 -15.17
N SER A 43 -2.51 -1.21 -15.80
CA SER A 43 -2.81 -0.22 -16.85
C SER A 43 -3.12 1.16 -16.28
N ILE A 44 -2.95 2.18 -17.08
CA ILE A 44 -3.36 3.55 -16.72
C ILE A 44 -4.87 3.61 -16.49
N ALA A 45 -5.66 2.90 -17.31
CA ALA A 45 -7.10 2.80 -17.09
C ALA A 45 -7.46 2.20 -15.73
N ALA A 46 -6.72 1.19 -15.25
CA ALA A 46 -6.96 0.59 -13.94
C ALA A 46 -6.69 1.56 -12.78
N LEU A 47 -5.62 2.38 -12.89
CA LEU A 47 -5.33 3.47 -11.95
C LEU A 47 -6.47 4.49 -11.93
N MET A 48 -6.90 4.98 -13.08
CA MET A 48 -7.96 5.99 -13.19
C MET A 48 -9.28 5.47 -12.64
N LYS A 49 -9.61 4.20 -12.83
CA LYS A 49 -10.81 3.58 -12.30
C LYS A 49 -10.76 3.36 -10.80
N ALA A 50 -9.59 3.02 -10.24
CA ALA A 50 -9.42 2.97 -8.78
C ALA A 50 -9.71 4.33 -8.13
N ASP A 51 -9.24 5.42 -8.73
CA ASP A 51 -9.56 6.79 -8.31
C ASP A 51 -11.05 7.10 -8.44
N SER A 52 -11.66 6.76 -9.58
CA SER A 52 -13.07 7.05 -9.88
C SER A 52 -14.06 6.40 -8.91
N VAL A 53 -13.72 5.22 -8.37
CA VAL A 53 -14.54 4.55 -7.36
C VAL A 53 -14.15 4.91 -5.91
N GLY A 54 -13.21 5.85 -5.73
CA GLY A 54 -12.83 6.39 -4.43
C GLY A 54 -12.01 5.43 -3.58
N CYS A 55 -11.16 4.59 -4.18
CA CYS A 55 -10.16 3.82 -3.42
C CYS A 55 -9.21 4.76 -2.67
N TYR A 56 -8.84 4.38 -1.44
CA TYR A 56 -7.78 5.04 -0.69
C TYR A 56 -6.48 5.06 -1.50
N GLY A 57 -6.09 3.92 -2.06
CA GLY A 57 -4.88 3.77 -2.84
C GLY A 57 -5.06 2.88 -4.06
N SER A 58 -4.21 3.10 -5.06
CA SER A 58 -3.99 2.20 -6.18
C SER A 58 -2.59 1.63 -6.07
N GLU A 59 -2.49 0.32 -5.93
CA GLU A 59 -1.22 -0.38 -5.91
C GLU A 59 -0.79 -0.70 -7.34
N PHE A 60 0.53 -0.66 -7.59
CA PHE A 60 1.15 -0.99 -8.87
C PHE A 60 2.60 -1.42 -8.71
N ASP A 61 3.05 -2.28 -9.63
CA ASP A 61 4.35 -2.95 -9.60
C ASP A 61 5.35 -2.30 -10.55
N VAL A 62 6.62 -2.17 -10.12
CA VAL A 62 7.67 -1.50 -10.91
C VAL A 62 8.91 -2.38 -11.08
N TRP A 63 9.41 -2.43 -12.30
CA TRP A 63 10.68 -3.05 -12.69
C TRP A 63 11.65 -2.05 -13.28
N LEU A 64 12.94 -2.30 -13.10
CA LEU A 64 14.04 -1.65 -13.82
C LEU A 64 14.39 -2.52 -15.05
N THR A 65 14.42 -1.91 -16.23
CA THR A 65 14.81 -2.55 -17.49
C THR A 65 16.34 -2.65 -17.64
N ASP A 66 16.80 -3.38 -18.65
CA ASP A 66 18.24 -3.54 -18.95
C ASP A 66 18.91 -2.19 -19.30
N ASP A 67 18.18 -1.31 -19.96
CA ASP A 67 18.62 0.06 -20.29
C ASP A 67 18.29 1.09 -19.21
N ASP A 68 18.15 0.64 -17.95
CA ASP A 68 17.95 1.48 -16.78
C ASP A 68 16.70 2.38 -16.83
N GLN A 69 15.63 1.96 -17.49
CA GLN A 69 14.34 2.65 -17.44
C GLN A 69 13.38 1.95 -16.46
N LEU A 70 12.30 2.61 -16.06
CA LEU A 70 11.30 2.06 -15.14
C LEU A 70 10.00 1.79 -15.88
N VAL A 71 9.50 0.55 -15.76
CA VAL A 71 8.25 0.10 -16.38
C VAL A 71 7.29 -0.44 -15.33
N VAL A 72 5.97 -0.35 -15.60
CA VAL A 72 4.92 -0.78 -14.68
C VAL A 72 4.34 -2.11 -15.13
N ASN A 73 4.68 -3.20 -14.40
CA ASN A 73 4.16 -4.54 -14.66
C ASN A 73 4.36 -5.46 -13.44
N TRP A 74 3.44 -6.40 -13.23
CA TRP A 74 3.47 -7.30 -12.07
C TRP A 74 4.42 -8.49 -12.22
N SER A 75 4.72 -8.92 -13.44
CA SER A 75 5.52 -10.12 -13.70
C SER A 75 6.92 -9.77 -14.20
N SER A 76 7.92 -10.52 -13.76
CA SER A 76 9.28 -10.43 -14.31
C SER A 76 9.36 -10.83 -15.77
N VAL A 77 8.51 -11.78 -16.21
CA VAL A 77 8.34 -12.18 -17.60
C VAL A 77 6.87 -12.05 -17.97
N PHE A 78 6.55 -11.21 -18.94
CA PHE A 78 5.19 -10.96 -19.40
C PHE A 78 5.10 -10.99 -20.91
N LYS A 79 4.16 -11.81 -21.44
CA LYS A 79 4.00 -12.04 -22.89
C LYS A 79 5.33 -12.38 -23.61
N GLY A 80 6.20 -13.14 -22.94
CA GLY A 80 7.50 -13.56 -23.47
C GLY A 80 8.66 -12.56 -23.32
N VAL A 81 8.42 -11.37 -22.78
CA VAL A 81 9.44 -10.32 -22.55
C VAL A 81 9.86 -10.33 -21.08
N ASN A 82 11.17 -10.44 -20.81
CA ASN A 82 11.73 -10.34 -19.46
C ASN A 82 12.04 -8.88 -19.14
N MET A 83 11.37 -8.33 -18.14
CA MET A 83 11.49 -6.90 -17.79
C MET A 83 12.92 -6.48 -17.46
N GLN A 84 13.71 -7.33 -16.79
CA GLN A 84 15.07 -7.01 -16.36
C GLN A 84 16.14 -7.26 -17.43
N GLU A 85 15.80 -7.94 -18.53
CA GLU A 85 16.72 -8.33 -19.62
C GLU A 85 16.36 -7.69 -20.96
N SER A 86 15.32 -6.83 -20.95
CA SER A 86 14.83 -6.15 -22.15
C SER A 86 14.95 -4.63 -21.98
N THR A 87 15.02 -3.94 -23.10
CA THR A 87 14.98 -2.47 -23.15
C THR A 87 13.57 -1.95 -22.86
N VAL A 88 13.45 -0.70 -22.46
CA VAL A 88 12.15 -0.04 -22.28
C VAL A 88 11.31 -0.11 -23.57
N LYS A 89 11.94 0.02 -24.74
CA LYS A 89 11.27 -0.08 -26.04
C LYS A 89 10.61 -1.44 -26.25
N GLU A 90 11.29 -2.52 -25.89
CA GLU A 90 10.73 -3.89 -25.98
C GLU A 90 9.63 -4.12 -24.96
N CYS A 91 9.79 -3.65 -23.73
CA CYS A 91 8.77 -3.73 -22.69
C CYS A 91 7.49 -2.96 -23.07
N THR A 92 7.63 -1.71 -23.53
CA THR A 92 6.48 -0.86 -23.89
C THR A 92 5.83 -1.24 -25.21
N ALA A 93 6.46 -2.08 -26.03
CA ALA A 93 5.81 -2.68 -27.22
C ALA A 93 4.73 -3.72 -26.85
N ILE A 94 4.69 -4.19 -25.60
CA ILE A 94 3.68 -5.12 -25.13
C ILE A 94 2.31 -4.45 -25.08
N VAL A 95 1.32 -5.03 -25.75
CA VAL A 95 -0.08 -4.61 -25.68
C VAL A 95 -0.76 -5.36 -24.54
N LEU A 96 -1.36 -4.63 -23.59
CA LEU A 96 -2.15 -5.14 -22.47
C LEU A 96 -3.51 -5.66 -22.97
N ASP A 97 -4.23 -6.37 -22.11
CA ASP A 97 -5.50 -7.02 -22.49
C ASP A 97 -6.64 -6.02 -22.75
N ASN A 98 -6.47 -4.75 -22.33
CA ASN A 98 -7.39 -3.65 -22.64
C ASN A 98 -6.98 -2.80 -23.87
N GLY A 99 -5.93 -3.20 -24.58
CA GLY A 99 -5.41 -2.50 -25.75
C GLY A 99 -4.41 -1.35 -25.47
N GLU A 100 -4.17 -0.99 -24.22
CA GLU A 100 -3.09 -0.06 -23.87
C GLU A 100 -1.72 -0.74 -24.06
N HIS A 101 -0.68 0.06 -24.27
CA HIS A 101 0.70 -0.42 -24.15
C HIS A 101 1.11 -0.50 -22.68
N LEU A 102 2.04 -1.40 -22.36
CA LEU A 102 2.65 -1.47 -21.03
C LEU A 102 3.30 -0.11 -20.73
N PRO A 103 2.90 0.58 -19.66
CA PRO A 103 3.36 1.94 -19.42
C PRO A 103 4.76 1.99 -18.81
N THR A 104 5.51 3.03 -19.12
CA THR A 104 6.64 3.45 -18.29
C THR A 104 6.12 4.00 -16.95
N LEU A 105 6.99 4.01 -15.93
CA LEU A 105 6.64 4.65 -14.66
C LEU A 105 6.35 6.15 -14.85
N GLN A 106 7.08 6.80 -15.75
CA GLN A 106 6.87 8.22 -16.05
C GLN A 106 5.45 8.48 -16.56
N GLU A 107 5.00 7.76 -17.59
CA GLU A 107 3.64 7.88 -18.14
C GLU A 107 2.56 7.61 -17.10
N TYR A 108 2.78 6.58 -16.26
CA TYR A 108 1.86 6.21 -15.19
C TYR A 108 1.72 7.34 -14.16
N LEU A 109 2.84 7.87 -13.67
CA LEU A 109 2.85 8.95 -12.68
C LEU A 109 2.35 10.29 -13.26
N GLU A 110 2.59 10.60 -14.54
CA GLU A 110 2.02 11.77 -15.21
C GLU A 110 0.49 11.75 -15.19
N LYS A 111 -0.13 10.60 -15.43
CA LYS A 111 -1.59 10.44 -15.29
C LYS A 111 -2.05 10.53 -13.86
N ALA A 112 -1.26 9.98 -12.91
CA ALA A 112 -1.57 10.03 -11.50
C ALA A 112 -1.63 11.45 -10.91
N ARG A 113 -0.93 12.44 -11.47
CA ARG A 113 -0.85 13.81 -10.93
C ARG A 113 -2.23 14.45 -10.68
N ASN A 114 -3.20 14.18 -11.54
CA ASN A 114 -4.54 14.76 -11.47
C ASN A 114 -5.55 13.93 -10.69
N LEU A 115 -5.14 12.79 -10.12
CA LEU A 115 -5.98 11.89 -9.35
C LEU A 115 -5.84 12.16 -7.86
N LYS A 116 -6.78 11.64 -7.05
CA LYS A 116 -6.80 11.81 -5.58
C LYS A 116 -6.27 10.59 -4.85
N THR A 117 -6.39 9.40 -5.45
CA THR A 117 -5.96 8.12 -4.86
C THR A 117 -4.47 8.15 -4.52
N ARG A 118 -4.07 7.54 -3.41
CA ARG A 118 -2.66 7.37 -3.07
C ARG A 118 -1.99 6.38 -4.02
N LEU A 119 -0.70 6.53 -4.18
CA LEU A 119 0.13 5.76 -5.10
C LEU A 119 0.96 4.77 -4.29
N ILE A 120 0.57 3.49 -4.31
CA ILE A 120 1.24 2.43 -3.55
C ILE A 120 2.12 1.64 -4.51
N LEU A 121 3.41 1.98 -4.51
CA LEU A 121 4.38 1.44 -5.45
C LEU A 121 5.08 0.22 -4.85
N GLU A 122 4.93 -0.95 -5.49
CA GLU A 122 5.77 -2.10 -5.24
C GLU A 122 7.03 -2.05 -6.11
N LEU A 123 8.19 -1.84 -5.49
CA LEU A 123 9.44 -2.14 -6.18
C LEU A 123 9.72 -3.62 -6.07
N LYS A 124 9.67 -4.29 -7.21
CA LYS A 124 9.91 -5.74 -7.32
C LYS A 124 11.36 -6.08 -6.96
N ALA A 125 11.54 -7.26 -6.38
CA ALA A 125 12.88 -7.78 -6.10
C ALA A 125 13.64 -8.05 -7.41
N HIS A 126 14.82 -7.49 -7.55
CA HIS A 126 15.68 -7.63 -8.73
C HIS A 126 16.74 -8.72 -8.53
N LYS A 127 17.46 -9.04 -9.59
CA LYS A 127 18.53 -10.06 -9.56
C LYS A 127 19.67 -9.69 -8.60
N THR A 128 19.95 -8.39 -8.46
CA THR A 128 21.04 -7.90 -7.59
C THR A 128 20.57 -6.69 -6.75
N ARG A 129 21.22 -6.51 -5.58
CA ARG A 129 21.00 -5.35 -4.72
C ARG A 129 21.37 -4.03 -5.39
N GLU A 130 22.35 -4.05 -6.29
CA GLU A 130 22.76 -2.87 -7.06
C GLU A 130 21.65 -2.41 -8.00
N GLN A 131 20.95 -3.35 -8.65
CA GLN A 131 19.77 -3.03 -9.46
C GLN A 131 18.64 -2.47 -8.61
N GLU A 132 18.33 -3.09 -7.46
CA GLU A 132 17.32 -2.61 -6.51
C GLU A 132 17.65 -1.18 -6.03
N THR A 133 18.91 -0.91 -5.67
CA THR A 133 19.35 0.42 -5.24
C THR A 133 19.23 1.46 -6.36
N ARG A 134 19.61 1.10 -7.60
CA ARG A 134 19.44 2.00 -8.77
C ARG A 134 17.97 2.29 -9.04
N ALA A 135 17.12 1.25 -9.06
CA ALA A 135 15.68 1.39 -9.26
C ALA A 135 15.07 2.31 -8.19
N GLY A 136 15.33 2.05 -6.91
CA GLY A 136 14.83 2.86 -5.81
C GLY A 136 15.22 4.33 -5.91
N LYS A 137 16.50 4.63 -6.21
CA LYS A 137 16.98 6.00 -6.40
C LYS A 137 16.30 6.70 -7.59
N LYS A 138 16.13 5.99 -8.71
CA LYS A 138 15.44 6.53 -9.90
C LYS A 138 13.97 6.83 -9.60
N ILE A 139 13.27 5.92 -8.91
CA ILE A 139 11.88 6.12 -8.46
C ILE A 139 11.79 7.39 -7.60
N LEU A 140 12.57 7.49 -6.54
CA LEU A 140 12.55 8.64 -5.63
C LEU A 140 12.85 9.96 -6.36
N LYS A 141 13.82 9.96 -7.28
CA LYS A 141 14.14 11.14 -8.10
C LYS A 141 12.96 11.55 -9.01
N MET A 142 12.30 10.57 -9.65
CA MET A 142 11.16 10.82 -10.55
C MET A 142 9.95 11.36 -9.76
N VAL A 143 9.60 10.71 -8.65
CA VAL A 143 8.51 11.11 -7.75
C VAL A 143 8.70 12.54 -7.25
N LYS A 144 9.92 12.88 -6.81
CA LYS A 144 10.29 14.24 -6.38
C LYS A 144 10.15 15.25 -7.52
N GLY A 145 10.66 14.92 -8.72
CA GLY A 145 10.56 15.78 -9.89
C GLY A 145 9.13 16.05 -10.37
N MET A 146 8.18 15.19 -9.98
CA MET A 146 6.75 15.32 -10.26
C MET A 146 5.92 15.88 -9.10
N GLU A 147 6.55 16.17 -7.95
CA GLU A 147 5.89 16.69 -6.74
C GLU A 147 4.79 15.74 -6.21
N LEU A 148 5.07 14.42 -6.22
CA LEU A 148 4.13 13.37 -5.80
C LEU A 148 4.50 12.73 -4.45
N GLU A 149 5.55 13.21 -3.77
CA GLU A 149 6.12 12.60 -2.55
C GLU A 149 5.06 12.40 -1.47
N ASP A 150 4.18 13.36 -1.23
CA ASP A 150 3.14 13.30 -0.20
C ASP A 150 2.04 12.25 -0.48
N ARG A 151 1.97 11.75 -1.69
CA ARG A 151 0.97 10.76 -2.13
C ARG A 151 1.53 9.36 -2.24
N MET A 152 2.85 9.20 -2.12
CA MET A 152 3.51 7.89 -2.27
C MET A 152 3.48 7.07 -0.99
N GLU A 153 3.31 5.78 -1.18
CA GLU A 153 3.63 4.71 -0.23
C GLU A 153 4.44 3.65 -0.96
N TYR A 154 5.39 3.04 -0.27
CA TYR A 154 6.26 2.02 -0.88
C TYR A 154 6.05 0.67 -0.22
N ILE A 155 5.97 -0.37 -1.03
CA ILE A 155 5.85 -1.75 -0.59
C ILE A 155 6.89 -2.62 -1.30
N THR A 156 7.34 -3.70 -0.70
CA THR A 156 8.31 -4.61 -1.30
C THR A 156 8.46 -5.90 -0.53
N PHE A 157 8.82 -6.97 -1.25
CA PHE A 157 9.30 -8.24 -0.68
C PHE A 157 10.80 -8.23 -0.34
N SER A 158 11.58 -7.31 -0.94
CA SER A 158 13.02 -7.23 -0.69
C SER A 158 13.33 -6.51 0.62
N ARG A 159 14.05 -7.20 1.53
CA ARG A 159 14.58 -6.59 2.75
C ARG A 159 15.52 -5.42 2.46
N HIS A 160 16.29 -5.52 1.37
CA HIS A 160 17.21 -4.46 0.95
C HIS A 160 16.45 -3.22 0.49
N VAL A 161 15.45 -3.39 -0.37
CA VAL A 161 14.60 -2.30 -0.88
C VAL A 161 13.86 -1.59 0.26
N ALA A 162 13.28 -2.35 1.21
CA ALA A 162 12.58 -1.76 2.36
C ALA A 162 13.51 -0.82 3.15
N LYS A 163 14.73 -1.28 3.47
CA LYS A 163 15.73 -0.47 4.19
C LYS A 163 16.18 0.74 3.38
N GLU A 164 16.36 0.60 2.07
CA GLU A 164 16.74 1.72 1.20
C GLU A 164 15.63 2.78 1.12
N PHE A 165 14.36 2.40 0.98
CA PHE A 165 13.26 3.38 0.99
C PHE A 165 13.12 4.07 2.35
N ILE A 166 13.21 3.33 3.48
CA ILE A 166 13.18 3.92 4.82
C ILE A 166 14.30 4.96 5.01
N ARG A 167 15.50 4.67 4.44
CA ARG A 167 16.68 5.54 4.55
C ARG A 167 16.64 6.75 3.63
N LEU A 168 16.09 6.61 2.41
CA LEU A 168 16.24 7.57 1.32
C LEU A 168 14.99 8.41 1.04
N ALA A 169 13.78 7.87 1.30
CA ALA A 169 12.55 8.60 1.09
C ALA A 169 12.41 9.75 2.11
N PRO A 170 11.60 10.77 1.84
CA PRO A 170 11.29 11.81 2.81
C PRO A 170 10.84 11.23 4.15
N LYS A 171 11.23 11.87 5.25
CA LYS A 171 10.86 11.41 6.59
C LYS A 171 9.33 11.32 6.73
N GLY A 172 8.83 10.17 7.15
CA GLY A 172 7.40 9.92 7.33
C GLY A 172 6.72 9.31 6.10
N THR A 173 7.44 9.10 4.98
CA THR A 173 6.91 8.32 3.85
C THR A 173 6.60 6.90 4.29
N PRO A 174 5.37 6.39 4.07
CA PRO A 174 5.02 5.03 4.45
C PRO A 174 5.80 3.99 3.65
N VAL A 175 6.41 3.04 4.38
CA VAL A 175 7.10 1.87 3.80
C VAL A 175 6.62 0.62 4.50
N TYR A 176 6.12 -0.35 3.72
CA TYR A 176 5.63 -1.64 4.22
C TYR A 176 6.43 -2.80 3.63
N TYR A 177 6.64 -3.82 4.45
CA TYR A 177 7.31 -5.05 4.05
C TYR A 177 6.32 -6.18 3.84
N GLN A 178 6.57 -7.08 2.84
CA GLN A 178 5.55 -7.99 2.33
C GLN A 178 5.81 -9.49 2.55
N GLU A 179 7.04 -9.93 2.87
CA GLU A 179 7.38 -11.37 2.89
C GLU A 179 6.64 -12.17 3.96
N GLY A 180 6.33 -11.54 5.11
CA GLY A 180 5.59 -12.21 6.18
C GLY A 180 6.46 -12.93 7.22
N ASP A 181 7.77 -12.76 7.15
CA ASP A 181 8.77 -13.43 7.96
C ASP A 181 9.37 -12.59 9.10
N LEU A 182 8.80 -11.40 9.34
CA LEU A 182 9.17 -10.50 10.43
C LEU A 182 7.99 -10.24 11.35
N SER A 183 8.23 -10.33 12.66
CA SER A 183 7.26 -9.95 13.68
C SER A 183 7.00 -8.44 13.72
N PRO A 184 5.91 -7.98 14.35
CA PRO A 184 5.63 -6.55 14.53
C PRO A 184 6.80 -5.79 15.19
N LYS A 185 7.45 -6.39 16.17
CA LYS A 185 8.61 -5.78 16.85
C LYS A 185 9.78 -5.57 15.90
N GLU A 186 10.14 -6.57 15.11
CA GLU A 186 11.23 -6.48 14.12
C GLU A 186 10.93 -5.44 13.04
N LEU A 187 9.68 -5.37 12.54
CA LEU A 187 9.25 -4.33 11.59
C LEU A 187 9.40 -2.93 12.19
N LYS A 188 9.02 -2.77 13.46
CA LYS A 188 9.16 -1.49 14.18
C LYS A 188 10.63 -1.09 14.34
N GLU A 189 11.49 -2.03 14.70
CA GLU A 189 12.94 -1.82 14.82
C GLU A 189 13.58 -1.42 13.47
N TRP A 190 13.06 -1.93 12.34
CA TRP A 190 13.49 -1.50 11.01
C TRP A 190 13.00 -0.10 10.63
N GLY A 191 11.95 0.40 11.27
CA GLY A 191 11.31 1.66 10.93
C GLY A 191 10.24 1.54 9.86
N CYS A 192 9.74 0.32 9.59
CA CYS A 192 8.59 0.12 8.71
C CYS A 192 7.34 0.79 9.29
N THR A 193 6.47 1.26 8.41
CA THR A 193 5.12 1.75 8.78
C THR A 193 4.27 0.60 9.30
N GLY A 194 4.50 -0.61 8.79
CA GLY A 194 3.90 -1.85 9.25
C GLY A 194 4.04 -2.99 8.24
N PRO A 195 3.35 -4.11 8.48
CA PRO A 195 3.27 -5.22 7.55
C PRO A 195 2.27 -4.94 6.41
N ASN A 196 2.61 -5.40 5.22
CA ASN A 196 1.65 -5.66 4.15
C ASN A 196 1.74 -7.15 3.83
N TYR A 197 1.00 -7.98 4.57
CA TYR A 197 1.20 -9.42 4.57
C TYR A 197 0.03 -10.19 3.94
N ARG A 198 0.33 -11.41 3.49
CA ARG A 198 -0.70 -12.34 3.02
C ARG A 198 -1.59 -12.80 4.17
N LEU A 199 -2.83 -13.15 3.84
CA LEU A 199 -3.83 -13.60 4.82
C LEU A 199 -3.34 -14.75 5.72
N ASN A 200 -2.63 -15.72 5.14
CA ASN A 200 -2.14 -16.87 5.91
C ASN A 200 -1.24 -16.49 7.08
N VAL A 201 -0.45 -15.41 6.96
CA VAL A 201 0.37 -14.89 8.06
C VAL A 201 -0.52 -14.41 9.21
N PHE A 202 -1.55 -13.61 8.91
CA PHE A 202 -2.50 -13.14 9.93
C PHE A 202 -3.38 -14.25 10.49
N ARG A 203 -3.63 -15.32 9.72
CA ARG A 203 -4.32 -16.52 10.25
C ARG A 203 -3.45 -17.32 11.22
N GLN A 204 -2.14 -17.35 11.00
CA GLN A 204 -1.16 -17.98 11.89
C GLN A 204 -0.87 -17.11 13.12
N HIS A 205 -0.91 -15.81 12.98
CA HIS A 205 -0.58 -14.80 13.99
C HIS A 205 -1.70 -13.73 14.09
N PRO A 206 -2.91 -14.10 14.52
CA PRO A 206 -4.03 -13.16 14.59
C PRO A 206 -3.77 -11.99 15.56
N GLU A 207 -2.92 -12.18 16.55
CA GLU A 207 -2.49 -11.17 17.51
C GLU A 207 -1.64 -10.06 16.88
N TRP A 208 -0.99 -10.28 15.75
CA TRP A 208 -0.06 -9.32 15.12
C TRP A 208 -0.74 -8.04 14.66
N ILE A 209 -2.03 -8.08 14.30
CA ILE A 209 -2.78 -6.86 13.96
C ILE A 209 -2.83 -5.94 15.18
N LYS A 210 -3.22 -6.47 16.34
CA LYS A 210 -3.26 -5.69 17.58
C LYS A 210 -1.87 -5.26 18.03
N GLU A 211 -0.87 -6.13 17.96
CA GLU A 211 0.51 -5.79 18.33
C GLU A 211 1.07 -4.64 17.47
N CYS A 212 0.79 -4.64 16.16
CA CYS A 212 1.14 -3.53 15.30
C CYS A 212 0.50 -2.22 15.76
N HIS A 213 -0.78 -2.23 16.11
CA HIS A 213 -1.48 -1.05 16.61
C HIS A 213 -0.89 -0.55 17.94
N ASP A 214 -0.58 -1.46 18.86
CA ASP A 214 0.05 -1.13 20.15
C ASP A 214 1.44 -0.48 19.95
N LEU A 215 2.13 -0.82 18.85
CA LEU A 215 3.40 -0.22 18.43
C LEU A 215 3.22 1.05 17.57
N GLY A 216 1.99 1.50 17.31
CA GLY A 216 1.69 2.67 16.48
C GLY A 216 1.93 2.43 15.00
N MET A 217 1.86 1.18 14.54
CA MET A 217 1.97 0.80 13.13
C MET A 217 0.61 0.60 12.47
N LYS A 218 0.59 0.57 11.14
CA LYS A 218 -0.56 0.28 10.30
C LYS A 218 -0.43 -1.10 9.65
N VAL A 219 -1.55 -1.75 9.40
CA VAL A 219 -1.57 -3.13 8.90
C VAL A 219 -2.36 -3.22 7.60
N ASN A 220 -1.76 -3.84 6.58
CA ASN A 220 -2.40 -4.16 5.30
C ASN A 220 -2.37 -5.66 5.03
N ALA A 221 -3.44 -6.22 4.49
CA ALA A 221 -3.51 -7.58 3.99
C ALA A 221 -3.74 -7.62 2.48
N PHE A 222 -3.04 -8.53 1.73
CA PHE A 222 -3.12 -8.60 0.26
C PHE A 222 -2.91 -10.00 -0.30
N PRO A 223 -3.36 -10.28 -1.53
CA PRO A 223 -4.61 -9.75 -2.05
C PRO A 223 -5.79 -10.50 -1.42
N ILE A 224 -6.85 -9.81 -1.08
CA ILE A 224 -8.03 -10.38 -0.39
C ILE A 224 -9.28 -10.12 -1.20
N ASP A 225 -9.88 -11.18 -1.76
CA ASP A 225 -11.07 -11.11 -2.61
C ASP A 225 -12.25 -11.91 -2.03
N ASN A 226 -11.97 -12.84 -1.10
CA ASN A 226 -12.99 -13.68 -0.48
C ASN A 226 -13.78 -12.89 0.58
N THR A 227 -15.12 -13.01 0.57
CA THR A 227 -16.01 -12.27 1.47
C THR A 227 -15.79 -12.61 2.94
N ASP A 228 -15.59 -13.88 3.29
CA ASP A 228 -15.42 -14.30 4.68
C ASP A 228 -14.08 -13.84 5.25
N ASP A 229 -13.04 -13.88 4.42
CA ASP A 229 -11.70 -13.37 4.77
C ASP A 229 -11.73 -11.85 4.97
N ILE A 230 -12.42 -11.11 4.10
CA ILE A 230 -12.65 -9.66 4.26
C ILE A 230 -13.35 -9.38 5.59
N LYS A 231 -14.47 -10.07 5.87
CA LYS A 231 -15.26 -9.88 7.10
C LYS A 231 -14.43 -10.19 8.34
N TRP A 232 -13.62 -11.25 8.28
CA TRP A 232 -12.73 -11.61 9.38
C TRP A 232 -11.65 -10.53 9.63
N LEU A 233 -10.94 -10.08 8.59
CA LEU A 233 -9.93 -9.03 8.72
C LEU A 233 -10.51 -7.73 9.27
N ILE A 234 -11.69 -7.31 8.79
CA ILE A 234 -12.39 -6.13 9.33
C ILE A 234 -12.73 -6.34 10.83
N SER A 235 -13.13 -7.56 11.24
CA SER A 235 -13.41 -7.86 12.64
C SER A 235 -12.17 -7.82 13.54
N GLN A 236 -10.99 -8.02 12.97
CA GLN A 236 -9.69 -7.87 13.66
C GLN A 236 -9.20 -6.41 13.69
N GLY A 237 -9.92 -5.48 13.04
CA GLY A 237 -9.56 -4.07 13.01
C GLY A 237 -8.47 -3.71 12.02
N ILE A 238 -8.30 -4.46 10.93
CA ILE A 238 -7.29 -4.17 9.91
C ILE A 238 -7.43 -2.77 9.32
N ASP A 239 -6.31 -2.07 9.09
CA ASP A 239 -6.34 -0.70 8.57
C ASP A 239 -6.59 -0.66 7.06
N TYR A 240 -5.95 -1.56 6.30
CA TYR A 240 -6.04 -1.60 4.85
C TYR A 240 -6.31 -3.02 4.34
N ILE A 241 -7.09 -3.13 3.30
CA ILE A 241 -7.23 -4.36 2.50
C ILE A 241 -6.91 -4.03 1.06
N THR A 242 -5.90 -4.70 0.51
CA THR A 242 -5.58 -4.67 -0.91
C THR A 242 -6.35 -5.79 -1.61
N THR A 243 -7.18 -5.42 -2.62
CA THR A 243 -8.11 -6.34 -3.27
C THR A 243 -8.20 -6.11 -4.77
N ASN A 244 -8.54 -7.16 -5.53
CA ASN A 244 -8.92 -7.05 -6.94
C ASN A 244 -10.40 -6.66 -7.14
N GLU A 245 -11.19 -6.61 -6.04
CA GLU A 245 -12.64 -6.38 -6.03
C GLU A 245 -13.00 -5.15 -5.17
N PRO A 246 -12.49 -3.94 -5.50
CA PRO A 246 -12.65 -2.78 -4.61
C PRO A 246 -14.12 -2.39 -4.39
N VAL A 247 -14.98 -2.48 -5.38
CA VAL A 247 -16.41 -2.15 -5.27
C VAL A 247 -17.12 -3.14 -4.33
N LYS A 248 -16.84 -4.44 -4.46
CA LYS A 248 -17.35 -5.47 -3.54
C LYS A 248 -16.92 -5.21 -2.10
N LEU A 249 -15.67 -4.83 -1.89
CA LEU A 249 -15.17 -4.48 -0.56
C LEU A 249 -15.88 -3.24 0.01
N GLN A 250 -16.15 -2.23 -0.81
CA GLN A 250 -16.94 -1.05 -0.41
C GLN A 250 -18.34 -1.44 0.07
N GLU A 251 -19.01 -2.34 -0.63
CA GLU A 251 -20.34 -2.85 -0.25
C GLU A 251 -20.30 -3.53 1.11
N ILE A 252 -19.34 -4.45 1.33
CA ILE A 252 -19.17 -5.15 2.62
C ILE A 252 -18.89 -4.19 3.78
N ILE A 253 -18.10 -3.13 3.56
CA ILE A 253 -17.81 -2.12 4.59
C ILE A 253 -19.07 -1.32 4.93
N ARG A 254 -19.88 -0.93 3.93
CA ARG A 254 -21.15 -0.18 4.15
C ARG A 254 -22.18 -0.99 4.92
N GLU A 255 -22.28 -2.30 4.67
CA GLU A 255 -23.22 -3.18 5.37
C GLU A 255 -22.93 -3.32 6.88
N LYS A 256 -21.72 -2.96 7.32
CA LYS A 256 -21.29 -3.03 8.73
C LYS A 256 -21.41 -1.71 9.49
N GLN A 257 -21.71 -0.61 8.80
CA GLN A 257 -21.95 0.71 9.39
C GLN A 257 -23.44 0.92 9.69
#